data_81a37070e401dd046a5789cc067d8da0
#
_entry.id   81a37070e401dd046a5789cc067d8da0
#
_cell.length_a   1.000
_cell.length_b   1.000
_cell.length_c   1.000
_cell.angle_alpha   90.00
_cell.angle_beta   90.00
_cell.angle_gamma   90.00
#
_symmetry.space_group_name_H-M   'P 1'
#
loop_
_entity.id
_entity.type
_entity.pdbx_description
1 polymer ?
#
loop_
_entity_poly.entity_id
_entity_poly.type
_entity_poly.pdbx_seq_one_letter_code
_entity_poly.pdbx_strand_id
1 'polypeptide(L)'
;LSWTPVLSGCAIIVRGQPRGGPPPERQINLSNIRAGNLARRAAATQPDAKDTPDEPWAFPAREFLRKKLIGKEVCFTIENKTPQGREYGMIYLGKDTNGENIAESLVAEGLATRREGMRANNPEQNRLAECEEQAKAAKKGMWSEGNGSHTIRDLKYTIENPRHFVDSHHQKPVNAQLCGVCAVWICPTFRREADGSETPEPFAAEAKFFTESRLLQRDVQIILESCHNQNILGTILHPVSEPGRLAHAVYTRGAEKLRAAERFAKERRLRIWRDYVAPTANLDQKDKQFVAKVMQVLNADAIVVKLNSGDYKTIHLSSIRPPRLEGENTQDKNKKLRPLYDIPYMFEAREFLRKKLIGKKVNVTVDYIRPASPATDTVPAFSERTCATVTIGGINIAEALVSKGLATVIRYRQDDDQRSSHYDELLAAEARAIKNGKGLHSKKEVPIHRVADISGDTQKAKQFLPFLQRAGRSEAVVEYVFSGSRLKLYLPKETCLITFLLAGIECPRGARNLPGLVQEGEPFSEEATLFTKELVLQREIPHSPHAREVFPESRRSCCQ
;
A
#
# COMPACT_ATOMS: atom_id res chain seq x y z
N LEU A 1 -32.29 19.12 -12.45
CA LEU A 1 -31.82 18.21 -11.40
C LEU A 1 -31.14 17.01 -12.05
N SER A 2 -29.89 16.78 -11.79
CA SER A 2 -29.11 15.66 -12.39
C SER A 2 -28.95 14.55 -11.37
N TRP A 3 -29.21 13.30 -11.75
CA TRP A 3 -28.98 12.07 -10.98
C TRP A 3 -30.24 11.43 -10.38
N THR A 4 -30.70 10.42 -11.04
CA THR A 4 -31.94 9.73 -10.70
C THR A 4 -31.72 8.23 -10.58
N PRO A 5 -31.45 7.67 -9.37
CA PRO A 5 -31.56 6.22 -9.18
C PRO A 5 -32.98 5.77 -9.50
N VAL A 6 -33.11 4.73 -10.30
CA VAL A 6 -34.39 4.14 -10.68
C VAL A 6 -34.69 2.96 -9.75
N LEU A 7 -35.75 3.07 -8.96
CA LEU A 7 -36.14 2.03 -8.00
C LEU A 7 -36.97 0.92 -8.64
N SER A 8 -37.91 1.28 -9.53
CA SER A 8 -38.78 0.35 -10.24
C SER A 8 -39.21 0.95 -11.59
N GLY A 9 -40.01 0.26 -12.37
CA GLY A 9 -40.60 0.77 -13.60
C GLY A 9 -41.51 2.01 -13.44
N CYS A 10 -41.78 2.46 -12.21
CA CYS A 10 -42.62 3.63 -11.95
C CYS A 10 -42.14 4.47 -10.76
N ALA A 11 -40.98 4.20 -10.15
CA ALA A 11 -40.47 4.95 -8.99
C ALA A 11 -39.01 5.35 -9.21
N ILE A 12 -38.71 6.63 -9.00
CA ILE A 12 -37.45 7.26 -9.31
C ILE A 12 -37.05 8.18 -8.16
N ILE A 13 -35.76 8.23 -7.80
CA ILE A 13 -35.25 9.20 -6.83
C ILE A 13 -34.65 10.37 -7.60
N VAL A 14 -35.17 11.56 -7.41
CA VAL A 14 -34.65 12.81 -7.99
C VAL A 14 -33.75 13.52 -6.98
N ARG A 15 -32.57 13.93 -7.39
CA ARG A 15 -31.60 14.62 -6.54
C ARG A 15 -31.47 16.08 -6.94
N GLY A 16 -31.48 16.95 -5.94
CA GLY A 16 -31.22 18.39 -6.11
C GLY A 16 -29.74 18.71 -6.39
N GLN A 17 -29.42 19.99 -6.50
CA GLN A 17 -28.03 20.43 -6.54
C GLN A 17 -27.38 20.36 -5.15
N PRO A 18 -26.13 19.89 -5.04
CA PRO A 18 -25.42 19.87 -3.76
C PRO A 18 -25.14 21.30 -3.28
N ARG A 19 -25.47 21.57 -2.01
CA ARG A 19 -25.21 22.86 -1.33
C ARG A 19 -24.34 22.61 -0.11
N GLY A 20 -23.05 22.30 -0.33
CA GLY A 20 -22.09 22.07 0.76
C GLY A 20 -22.15 20.69 1.42
N GLY A 21 -23.03 19.76 0.95
CA GLY A 21 -23.20 18.40 1.42
C GLY A 21 -23.87 17.51 0.38
N PRO A 22 -24.28 16.29 0.73
CA PRO A 22 -25.09 15.44 -0.12
C PRO A 22 -26.37 16.18 -0.54
N PRO A 23 -26.78 16.11 -1.83
CA PRO A 23 -27.96 16.83 -2.29
C PRO A 23 -29.24 16.25 -1.69
N PRO A 24 -30.29 17.06 -1.52
CA PRO A 24 -31.58 16.56 -1.10
C PRO A 24 -32.16 15.60 -2.12
N GLU A 25 -32.74 14.51 -1.64
CA GLU A 25 -33.35 13.45 -2.45
C GLU A 25 -34.87 13.47 -2.28
N ARG A 26 -35.58 13.22 -3.37
CA ARG A 26 -37.04 13.04 -3.36
C ARG A 26 -37.41 11.84 -4.20
N GLN A 27 -38.20 10.93 -3.63
CA GLN A 27 -38.75 9.81 -4.38
C GLN A 27 -40.05 10.24 -5.06
N ILE A 28 -40.07 10.18 -6.38
CA ILE A 28 -41.24 10.48 -7.19
C ILE A 28 -41.76 9.18 -7.80
N ASN A 29 -43.04 8.91 -7.61
CA ASN A 29 -43.73 7.83 -8.28
C ASN A 29 -44.45 8.42 -9.48
N LEU A 30 -44.34 7.78 -10.65
CA LEU A 30 -45.00 8.25 -11.85
C LEU A 30 -46.51 8.14 -11.68
N SER A 31 -47.20 9.25 -11.93
CA SER A 31 -48.65 9.33 -11.83
C SER A 31 -49.29 8.61 -13.01
N ASN A 32 -50.55 8.17 -12.78
CA ASN A 32 -51.45 7.70 -13.81
C ASN A 32 -51.03 6.43 -14.54
N ILE A 33 -49.90 5.83 -14.18
CA ILE A 33 -49.43 4.57 -14.79
C ILE A 33 -49.18 3.48 -13.73
N ARG A 34 -49.13 2.24 -14.18
CA ARG A 34 -48.74 1.06 -13.39
C ARG A 34 -47.72 0.25 -14.18
N ALA A 35 -46.57 0.01 -13.61
CA ALA A 35 -45.59 -0.94 -14.10
C ALA A 35 -45.53 -2.15 -13.16
N GLY A 36 -45.00 -3.26 -13.63
CA GLY A 36 -44.83 -4.48 -12.85
C GLY A 36 -43.92 -4.25 -11.61
N ASN A 37 -44.14 -5.02 -10.58
CA ASN A 37 -43.34 -5.00 -9.36
C ASN A 37 -42.08 -5.85 -9.52
N LEU A 38 -40.96 -5.32 -9.07
CA LEU A 38 -39.70 -6.07 -8.97
C LEU A 38 -39.73 -7.04 -7.79
N ALA A 39 -38.96 -8.09 -7.88
CA ALA A 39 -38.75 -9.08 -6.83
C ALA A 39 -38.42 -8.39 -5.48
N ARG A 40 -39.02 -8.92 -4.43
CA ARG A 40 -38.73 -8.46 -3.05
C ARG A 40 -38.40 -9.67 -2.20
N ARG A 41 -37.34 -9.52 -1.39
CA ARG A 41 -37.05 -10.47 -0.33
C ARG A 41 -38.02 -10.30 0.82
N ALA A 42 -38.35 -11.41 1.44
CA ALA A 42 -39.02 -11.44 2.72
C ALA A 42 -38.21 -10.65 3.75
N ALA A 43 -38.84 -9.78 4.49
CA ALA A 43 -38.18 -9.06 5.59
C ALA A 43 -37.83 -10.07 6.69
N ALA A 44 -36.59 -10.05 7.17
CA ALA A 44 -36.11 -10.96 8.24
C ALA A 44 -36.93 -10.83 9.55
N THR A 45 -37.71 -9.78 9.67
CA THR A 45 -38.60 -9.51 10.82
C THR A 45 -39.98 -10.20 10.73
N GLN A 46 -40.31 -10.82 9.59
CA GLN A 46 -41.56 -11.54 9.40
C GLN A 46 -41.30 -13.00 8.98
N PRO A 47 -41.40 -13.96 9.91
CA PRO A 47 -41.04 -15.36 9.68
C PRO A 47 -41.86 -16.06 8.58
N ASP A 48 -43.06 -15.59 8.26
CA ASP A 48 -43.96 -16.17 7.25
C ASP A 48 -43.90 -15.48 5.88
N ALA A 49 -43.11 -14.42 5.73
CA ALA A 49 -43.02 -13.72 4.46
C ALA A 49 -42.15 -14.50 3.47
N LYS A 50 -42.71 -14.77 2.27
CA LYS A 50 -41.97 -15.41 1.18
C LYS A 50 -41.40 -14.38 0.23
N ASP A 51 -40.27 -14.70 -0.37
CA ASP A 51 -39.69 -13.91 -1.47
C ASP A 51 -40.70 -13.85 -2.62
N THR A 52 -40.94 -12.67 -3.17
CA THR A 52 -41.78 -12.47 -4.34
C THR A 52 -40.91 -12.34 -5.59
N PRO A 53 -41.16 -13.09 -6.67
CA PRO A 53 -40.44 -12.96 -7.93
C PRO A 53 -40.80 -11.65 -8.66
N ASP A 54 -40.04 -11.30 -9.69
CA ASP A 54 -40.38 -10.22 -10.61
C ASP A 54 -41.71 -10.49 -11.29
N GLU A 55 -42.59 -9.48 -11.33
CA GLU A 55 -43.75 -9.53 -12.23
C GLU A 55 -43.25 -9.43 -13.70
N PRO A 56 -43.99 -10.01 -14.65
CA PRO A 56 -43.65 -9.88 -16.07
C PRO A 56 -43.45 -8.41 -16.47
N TRP A 57 -42.41 -8.15 -17.25
CA TRP A 57 -42.03 -6.82 -17.74
C TRP A 57 -41.56 -5.81 -16.68
N ALA A 58 -41.52 -6.16 -15.42
CA ALA A 58 -41.07 -5.28 -14.35
C ALA A 58 -39.60 -4.86 -14.54
N PHE A 59 -38.71 -5.82 -14.80
CA PHE A 59 -37.30 -5.54 -15.01
C PHE A 59 -37.05 -4.76 -16.32
N PRO A 60 -37.64 -5.12 -17.49
CA PRO A 60 -37.52 -4.32 -18.71
C PRO A 60 -37.96 -2.86 -18.52
N ALA A 61 -39.05 -2.62 -17.78
CA ALA A 61 -39.54 -1.27 -17.48
C ALA A 61 -38.51 -0.46 -16.67
N ARG A 62 -37.94 -1.06 -15.63
CA ARG A 62 -36.88 -0.43 -14.86
C ARG A 62 -35.63 -0.15 -15.71
N GLU A 63 -35.20 -1.09 -16.54
CA GLU A 63 -34.03 -0.92 -17.42
C GLU A 63 -34.24 0.16 -18.49
N PHE A 64 -35.46 0.27 -19.01
CA PHE A 64 -35.82 1.37 -19.92
C PHE A 64 -35.61 2.73 -19.24
N LEU A 65 -36.17 2.90 -18.04
CA LEU A 65 -35.98 4.13 -17.26
C LEU A 65 -34.51 4.38 -16.92
N ARG A 66 -33.79 3.36 -16.50
CA ARG A 66 -32.38 3.45 -16.16
C ARG A 66 -31.56 3.99 -17.35
N LYS A 67 -31.68 3.38 -18.51
CA LYS A 67 -30.98 3.78 -19.72
C LYS A 67 -31.37 5.19 -20.19
N LYS A 68 -32.61 5.56 -19.97
CA LYS A 68 -33.16 6.84 -20.42
C LYS A 68 -32.78 8.00 -19.50
N LEU A 69 -32.74 7.77 -18.18
CA LEU A 69 -32.68 8.84 -17.18
C LEU A 69 -31.33 8.97 -16.47
N ILE A 70 -30.59 7.87 -16.31
CA ILE A 70 -29.35 7.92 -15.53
C ILE A 70 -28.35 8.91 -16.15
N GLY A 71 -27.92 9.88 -15.33
CA GLY A 71 -26.97 10.92 -15.72
C GLY A 71 -27.55 12.07 -16.55
N LYS A 72 -28.87 12.11 -16.74
CA LYS A 72 -29.53 13.18 -17.45
C LYS A 72 -30.28 14.12 -16.50
N GLU A 73 -30.46 15.35 -16.92
CA GLU A 73 -31.30 16.29 -16.21
C GLU A 73 -32.77 15.99 -16.45
N VAL A 74 -33.59 16.11 -15.39
CA VAL A 74 -35.03 15.91 -15.45
C VAL A 74 -35.76 17.05 -14.75
N CYS A 75 -36.93 17.40 -15.27
CA CYS A 75 -37.91 18.26 -14.62
C CYS A 75 -39.06 17.38 -14.10
N PHE A 76 -39.69 17.73 -13.00
CA PHE A 76 -40.82 17.00 -12.47
C PHE A 76 -41.89 17.92 -11.88
N THR A 77 -43.11 17.46 -11.93
CA THR A 77 -44.27 18.08 -11.24
C THR A 77 -44.79 17.13 -10.18
N ILE A 78 -45.36 17.66 -9.12
CA ILE A 78 -46.04 16.89 -8.07
C ILE A 78 -47.53 17.11 -8.24
N GLU A 79 -48.28 16.03 -8.47
CA GLU A 79 -49.72 16.08 -8.61
C GLU A 79 -50.42 15.68 -7.33
N ASN A 80 -49.88 14.71 -6.61
CA ASN A 80 -50.50 14.20 -5.39
C ASN A 80 -49.45 13.74 -4.38
N LYS A 81 -49.82 13.87 -3.10
CA LYS A 81 -49.04 13.37 -1.97
C LYS A 81 -49.93 12.57 -1.05
N THR A 82 -49.57 11.29 -0.83
CA THR A 82 -50.37 10.44 0.08
C THR A 82 -50.15 10.83 1.54
N PRO A 83 -51.06 10.47 2.47
CA PRO A 83 -50.90 10.69 3.91
C PRO A 83 -49.58 10.06 4.45
N GLN A 84 -49.08 8.99 3.84
CA GLN A 84 -47.78 8.36 4.21
C GLN A 84 -46.58 9.06 3.58
N GLY A 85 -46.75 10.22 2.97
CA GLY A 85 -45.67 11.04 2.42
C GLY A 85 -45.17 10.63 1.03
N ARG A 86 -45.79 9.64 0.35
CA ARG A 86 -45.41 9.28 -1.01
C ARG A 86 -45.86 10.34 -2.00
N GLU A 87 -44.95 10.78 -2.87
CA GLU A 87 -45.22 11.79 -3.89
C GLU A 87 -45.46 11.13 -5.24
N TYR A 88 -46.50 11.57 -5.92
CA TYR A 88 -46.87 11.16 -7.26
C TYR A 88 -46.83 12.36 -8.19
N GLY A 89 -46.28 12.18 -9.40
CA GLY A 89 -46.15 13.27 -10.35
C GLY A 89 -45.65 12.81 -11.71
N MET A 90 -45.46 13.77 -12.60
CA MET A 90 -44.90 13.55 -13.93
C MET A 90 -43.41 13.90 -13.93
N ILE A 91 -42.65 13.18 -14.76
CA ILE A 91 -41.22 13.42 -14.97
C ILE A 91 -41.00 13.68 -16.45
N TYR A 92 -40.26 14.74 -16.77
CA TYR A 92 -39.93 15.17 -18.11
C TYR A 92 -38.41 15.16 -18.29
N LEU A 93 -37.95 14.68 -19.43
CA LEU A 93 -36.54 14.71 -19.76
C LEU A 93 -36.14 16.13 -20.19
N GLY A 94 -35.18 16.73 -19.49
CA GLY A 94 -34.71 18.09 -19.73
C GLY A 94 -34.94 19.03 -18.55
N LYS A 95 -34.91 20.34 -18.84
CA LYS A 95 -34.94 21.41 -17.82
C LYS A 95 -36.35 21.91 -17.51
N ASP A 96 -37.29 21.64 -18.37
CA ASP A 96 -38.67 22.13 -18.29
C ASP A 96 -39.70 21.01 -18.61
N THR A 97 -40.97 21.33 -18.52
CA THR A 97 -42.08 20.43 -18.76
C THR A 97 -42.42 20.24 -20.25
N ASN A 98 -41.71 20.90 -21.16
CA ASN A 98 -41.88 20.70 -22.61
C ASN A 98 -41.06 19.50 -23.11
N GLY A 99 -40.22 18.93 -22.26
CA GLY A 99 -39.44 17.75 -22.55
C GLY A 99 -40.32 16.49 -22.70
N GLU A 100 -39.67 15.39 -23.10
CA GLU A 100 -40.33 14.11 -23.24
C GLU A 100 -40.90 13.63 -21.90
N ASN A 101 -42.20 13.32 -21.88
CA ASN A 101 -42.90 12.77 -20.72
C ASN A 101 -42.55 11.27 -20.55
N ILE A 102 -41.91 10.95 -19.44
CA ILE A 102 -41.43 9.59 -19.17
C ILE A 102 -42.55 8.57 -18.98
N ALA A 103 -43.67 8.98 -18.44
CA ALA A 103 -44.84 8.08 -18.29
C ALA A 103 -45.41 7.70 -19.66
N GLU A 104 -45.55 8.67 -20.57
CA GLU A 104 -46.00 8.43 -21.94
C GLU A 104 -45.04 7.50 -22.68
N SER A 105 -43.74 7.71 -22.55
CA SER A 105 -42.71 6.86 -23.16
C SER A 105 -42.75 5.40 -22.67
N LEU A 106 -42.99 5.17 -21.39
CA LEU A 106 -43.13 3.82 -20.83
C LEU A 106 -44.37 3.10 -21.39
N VAL A 107 -45.49 3.81 -21.47
CA VAL A 107 -46.74 3.26 -22.01
C VAL A 107 -46.61 2.99 -23.51
N ALA A 108 -46.00 3.89 -24.26
CA ALA A 108 -45.77 3.74 -25.71
C ALA A 108 -44.89 2.51 -26.07
N GLU A 109 -43.95 2.14 -25.16
CA GLU A 109 -43.14 0.93 -25.31
C GLU A 109 -43.80 -0.34 -24.73
N GLY A 110 -45.04 -0.23 -24.22
CA GLY A 110 -45.78 -1.35 -23.63
C GLY A 110 -45.14 -1.87 -22.32
N LEU A 111 -44.43 -1.02 -21.59
CA LEU A 111 -43.72 -1.35 -20.33
C LEU A 111 -44.49 -0.93 -19.09
N ALA A 112 -45.58 -0.18 -19.27
CA ALA A 112 -46.53 0.20 -18.24
C ALA A 112 -47.92 0.30 -18.82
N THR A 113 -48.96 0.16 -17.98
CA THR A 113 -50.37 0.40 -18.34
C THR A 113 -50.84 1.67 -17.67
N ARG A 114 -51.85 2.31 -18.24
CA ARG A 114 -52.54 3.40 -17.56
C ARG A 114 -53.34 2.88 -16.36
N ARG A 115 -53.51 3.68 -15.32
CA ARG A 115 -54.40 3.34 -14.21
C ARG A 115 -55.86 3.63 -14.59
N GLU A 116 -56.73 2.67 -14.43
CA GLU A 116 -58.14 2.82 -14.61
C GLU A 116 -58.79 3.58 -13.42
N GLY A 117 -59.88 4.33 -13.68
CA GLY A 117 -60.69 4.93 -12.62
C GLY A 117 -60.51 6.42 -12.39
N MET A 118 -59.73 7.15 -13.19
CA MET A 118 -59.67 8.61 -13.15
C MET A 118 -60.61 9.29 -14.14
N ARG A 119 -61.07 10.53 -13.79
CA ARG A 119 -62.03 11.29 -14.60
C ARG A 119 -61.55 11.46 -16.04
N ALA A 120 -62.43 11.18 -17.00
CA ALA A 120 -62.20 11.07 -18.44
C ALA A 120 -61.86 12.41 -19.17
N ASN A 121 -61.64 13.52 -18.48
CA ASN A 121 -61.49 14.84 -19.10
C ASN A 121 -60.08 15.48 -18.91
N ASN A 122 -59.06 14.70 -18.61
CA ASN A 122 -57.69 15.21 -18.50
C ASN A 122 -56.92 14.98 -19.79
N PRO A 123 -56.35 16.01 -20.46
CA PRO A 123 -55.56 15.87 -21.70
C PRO A 123 -54.41 14.87 -21.61
N GLU A 124 -53.80 14.75 -20.44
CA GLU A 124 -52.68 13.81 -20.18
C GLU A 124 -53.18 12.34 -20.18
N GLN A 125 -54.37 12.08 -19.66
CA GLN A 125 -55.00 10.75 -19.69
C GLN A 125 -55.32 10.32 -21.12
N ASN A 126 -55.75 11.27 -21.95
CA ASN A 126 -56.05 10.98 -23.36
C ASN A 126 -54.76 10.59 -24.11
N ARG A 127 -53.68 11.31 -23.88
CA ARG A 127 -52.35 10.97 -24.46
C ARG A 127 -51.84 9.61 -23.99
N LEU A 128 -51.97 9.27 -22.71
CA LEU A 128 -51.61 7.96 -22.19
C LEU A 128 -52.47 6.85 -22.81
N ALA A 129 -53.78 7.12 -23.07
CA ALA A 129 -54.66 6.17 -23.74
C ALA A 129 -54.23 5.95 -25.20
N GLU A 130 -53.94 7.02 -25.93
CA GLU A 130 -53.43 6.93 -27.30
C GLU A 130 -52.11 6.16 -27.39
N CYS A 131 -51.16 6.42 -26.47
CA CYS A 131 -49.91 5.68 -26.39
C CYS A 131 -50.13 4.20 -26.09
N GLU A 132 -51.06 3.86 -25.20
CA GLU A 132 -51.39 2.47 -24.86
C GLU A 132 -52.00 1.74 -26.07
N GLU A 133 -52.94 2.37 -26.78
CA GLU A 133 -53.54 1.77 -28.00
C GLU A 133 -52.53 1.59 -29.13
N GLN A 134 -51.64 2.53 -29.31
CA GLN A 134 -50.52 2.42 -30.26
C GLN A 134 -49.58 1.26 -29.86
N ALA A 135 -49.23 1.11 -28.58
CA ALA A 135 -48.44 0.00 -28.10
C ALA A 135 -49.13 -1.38 -28.29
N LYS A 136 -50.44 -1.45 -28.08
CA LYS A 136 -51.26 -2.64 -28.36
C LYS A 136 -51.26 -2.98 -29.85
N ALA A 137 -51.51 -2.00 -30.70
CA ALA A 137 -51.53 -2.18 -32.15
C ALA A 137 -50.17 -2.63 -32.69
N ALA A 138 -49.10 -2.11 -32.15
CA ALA A 138 -47.72 -2.45 -32.49
C ALA A 138 -47.21 -3.73 -31.80
N LYS A 139 -48.01 -4.37 -30.94
CA LYS A 139 -47.63 -5.54 -30.13
C LYS A 139 -46.32 -5.35 -29.35
N LYS A 140 -46.14 -4.19 -28.73
CA LYS A 140 -44.96 -3.87 -27.96
C LYS A 140 -45.03 -4.31 -26.49
N GLY A 141 -43.87 -4.68 -25.89
CA GLY A 141 -43.75 -4.97 -24.47
C GLY A 141 -44.76 -6.03 -23.99
N MET A 142 -45.60 -5.71 -22.99
CA MET A 142 -46.59 -6.61 -22.41
C MET A 142 -47.71 -7.03 -23.38
N TRP A 143 -47.84 -6.34 -24.49
CA TRP A 143 -48.78 -6.64 -25.56
C TRP A 143 -48.21 -7.57 -26.64
N SER A 144 -46.94 -7.95 -26.51
CA SER A 144 -46.29 -8.93 -27.38
C SER A 144 -46.60 -10.35 -26.94
N GLU A 145 -46.30 -11.34 -27.79
CA GLU A 145 -46.42 -12.76 -27.46
C GLU A 145 -45.35 -13.25 -26.45
N GLY A 146 -44.38 -12.40 -26.12
CA GLY A 146 -43.33 -12.69 -25.14
C GLY A 146 -43.85 -12.69 -23.70
N ASN A 147 -43.31 -13.55 -22.85
CA ASN A 147 -43.72 -13.61 -21.45
C ASN A 147 -43.06 -12.52 -20.56
N GLY A 148 -42.15 -11.71 -21.11
CA GLY A 148 -41.46 -10.63 -20.38
C GLY A 148 -40.74 -11.05 -19.09
N SER A 149 -40.56 -12.34 -18.88
CA SER A 149 -39.86 -12.85 -17.71
C SER A 149 -38.38 -12.61 -17.88
N HIS A 150 -37.81 -11.92 -16.92
CA HIS A 150 -36.37 -11.70 -16.81
C HIS A 150 -35.91 -12.28 -15.49
N THR A 151 -35.21 -13.38 -15.53
CA THR A 151 -34.67 -13.99 -14.32
C THR A 151 -33.37 -13.32 -14.01
N ILE A 152 -33.39 -12.35 -13.08
CA ILE A 152 -32.16 -11.93 -12.44
C ILE A 152 -31.76 -13.05 -11.50
N ARG A 153 -30.69 -13.75 -11.85
CA ARG A 153 -30.13 -14.77 -10.99
C ARG A 153 -29.82 -14.17 -9.64
N ASP A 154 -30.17 -14.88 -8.62
CA ASP A 154 -30.24 -14.53 -7.23
C ASP A 154 -29.23 -13.49 -6.77
N LEU A 155 -29.75 -12.54 -6.05
CA LEU A 155 -29.11 -11.40 -5.45
C LEU A 155 -28.05 -11.73 -4.39
N LYS A 156 -27.91 -12.98 -3.97
CA LYS A 156 -27.02 -13.26 -2.87
C LYS A 156 -25.63 -13.74 -3.29
N TYR A 157 -25.53 -14.65 -4.23
CA TYR A 157 -24.24 -15.20 -4.67
C TYR A 157 -24.43 -16.02 -5.96
N THR A 158 -24.52 -15.36 -7.11
CA THR A 158 -24.54 -16.03 -8.41
C THR A 158 -23.20 -16.65 -8.80
N ILE A 159 -22.15 -16.34 -8.06
CA ILE A 159 -20.83 -16.90 -8.29
C ILE A 159 -20.54 -17.85 -7.14
N GLU A 160 -20.67 -19.15 -7.39
CA GLU A 160 -20.42 -20.21 -6.41
C GLU A 160 -18.97 -20.20 -5.93
N ASN A 161 -18.03 -19.93 -6.84
CA ASN A 161 -16.63 -19.83 -6.55
C ASN A 161 -16.04 -18.49 -7.08
N PRO A 162 -16.04 -17.41 -6.28
CA PRO A 162 -15.54 -16.12 -6.70
C PRO A 162 -14.06 -16.14 -7.11
N ARG A 163 -13.26 -17.00 -6.50
CA ARG A 163 -11.84 -17.12 -6.82
C ARG A 163 -11.63 -17.69 -8.21
N HIS A 164 -12.33 -18.77 -8.54
CA HIS A 164 -12.28 -19.35 -9.88
C HIS A 164 -12.77 -18.36 -10.95
N PHE A 165 -13.81 -17.59 -10.64
CA PHE A 165 -14.32 -16.55 -11.53
C PHE A 165 -13.27 -15.44 -11.77
N VAL A 166 -12.60 -14.98 -10.72
CA VAL A 166 -11.49 -14.00 -10.85
C VAL A 166 -10.35 -14.59 -11.67
N ASP A 167 -9.94 -15.83 -11.40
CA ASP A 167 -8.82 -16.47 -12.10
C ASP A 167 -9.12 -16.66 -13.60
N SER A 168 -10.36 -17.01 -13.96
CA SER A 168 -10.79 -17.19 -15.36
C SER A 168 -10.93 -15.87 -16.13
N HIS A 169 -11.16 -14.76 -15.44
CA HIS A 169 -11.32 -13.42 -16.03
C HIS A 169 -10.18 -12.46 -15.65
N HIS A 170 -9.09 -12.98 -15.11
CA HIS A 170 -7.98 -12.15 -14.60
C HIS A 170 -7.46 -11.19 -15.66
N GLN A 171 -7.42 -9.91 -15.29
CA GLN A 171 -6.97 -8.78 -16.11
C GLN A 171 -7.77 -8.51 -17.41
N LYS A 172 -8.87 -9.23 -17.67
CA LYS A 172 -9.76 -8.91 -18.78
C LYS A 172 -10.85 -7.96 -18.30
N PRO A 173 -11.22 -6.93 -19.08
CA PRO A 173 -12.34 -6.07 -18.73
C PRO A 173 -13.65 -6.86 -18.85
N VAL A 174 -14.48 -6.80 -17.82
CA VAL A 174 -15.82 -7.41 -17.79
C VAL A 174 -16.85 -6.29 -17.72
N ASN A 175 -17.86 -6.36 -18.56
CA ASN A 175 -18.98 -5.41 -18.50
C ASN A 175 -19.84 -5.73 -17.27
N ALA A 176 -20.12 -4.74 -16.47
CA ALA A 176 -20.89 -4.85 -15.24
C ALA A 176 -21.83 -3.67 -15.07
N GLN A 177 -22.95 -3.92 -14.40
CA GLN A 177 -23.86 -2.89 -13.96
C GLN A 177 -23.80 -2.78 -12.45
N LEU A 178 -23.57 -1.58 -11.95
CA LEU A 178 -23.51 -1.32 -10.51
C LEU A 178 -24.93 -1.14 -9.97
N CYS A 179 -25.53 -2.20 -9.44
CA CYS A 179 -26.90 -2.19 -8.93
C CYS A 179 -27.06 -1.52 -7.57
N GLY A 180 -25.97 -1.40 -6.81
CA GLY A 180 -25.96 -0.77 -5.49
C GLY A 180 -24.57 -0.39 -5.04
N VAL A 181 -24.46 0.64 -4.20
CA VAL A 181 -23.19 1.15 -3.69
C VAL A 181 -22.65 0.29 -2.54
N CYS A 182 -23.52 -0.52 -1.92
CA CYS A 182 -23.08 -1.50 -0.90
C CYS A 182 -22.09 -2.56 -1.43
N ALA A 183 -22.00 -2.71 -2.75
CA ALA A 183 -21.03 -3.59 -3.40
C ALA A 183 -19.65 -2.96 -3.58
N VAL A 184 -19.51 -1.65 -3.36
CA VAL A 184 -18.25 -0.92 -3.47
C VAL A 184 -17.80 -0.51 -2.07
N TRP A 185 -16.63 -0.94 -1.67
CA TRP A 185 -16.03 -0.49 -0.41
C TRP A 185 -15.72 0.98 -0.50
N ILE A 186 -16.42 1.76 0.31
CA ILE A 186 -16.24 3.20 0.42
C ILE A 186 -15.50 3.45 1.73
N CYS A 187 -14.37 4.09 1.66
CA CYS A 187 -13.64 4.61 2.82
C CYS A 187 -13.72 6.14 2.80
N PRO A 188 -14.20 6.81 3.83
CA PRO A 188 -14.70 6.33 5.12
C PRO A 188 -16.05 5.61 5.04
N THR A 189 -16.32 4.73 5.99
CA THR A 189 -17.46 3.81 5.99
C THR A 189 -18.52 4.19 7.02
N PHE A 190 -19.64 3.46 6.97
CA PHE A 190 -20.63 3.47 8.05
C PHE A 190 -20.33 2.29 8.97
N ARG A 191 -20.01 2.57 10.24
CA ARG A 191 -19.78 1.53 11.24
C ARG A 191 -21.13 1.04 11.74
N ARG A 192 -21.33 -0.28 11.72
CA ARG A 192 -22.52 -0.90 12.30
C ARG A 192 -22.24 -1.25 13.75
N GLU A 193 -23.01 -0.66 14.67
CA GLU A 193 -22.93 -0.94 16.10
C GLU A 193 -23.67 -2.27 16.44
N ALA A 194 -23.46 -2.78 17.66
CA ALA A 194 -24.05 -4.04 18.10
C ALA A 194 -25.60 -3.98 18.22
N ASP A 195 -26.17 -2.79 18.36
CA ASP A 195 -27.62 -2.52 18.40
C ASP A 195 -28.25 -2.43 17.00
N GLY A 196 -27.45 -2.59 15.93
CA GLY A 196 -27.89 -2.48 14.54
C GLY A 196 -27.93 -1.05 13.99
N SER A 197 -27.62 -0.04 14.80
CA SER A 197 -27.47 1.34 14.34
C SER A 197 -26.22 1.50 13.47
N GLU A 198 -26.29 2.42 12.51
CA GLU A 198 -25.16 2.75 11.63
C GLU A 198 -24.64 4.14 11.97
N THR A 199 -23.44 4.22 12.53
CA THR A 199 -22.74 5.48 12.76
C THR A 199 -21.78 5.79 11.61
N PRO A 200 -21.97 6.93 10.91
CA PRO A 200 -21.08 7.31 9.81
C PRO A 200 -19.72 7.78 10.35
N GLU A 201 -18.64 7.30 9.74
CA GLU A 201 -17.33 7.91 9.90
C GLU A 201 -17.32 9.35 9.31
N PRO A 202 -16.41 10.23 9.74
CA PRO A 202 -16.29 11.57 9.15
C PRO A 202 -16.17 11.50 7.63
N PHE A 203 -16.99 12.28 6.91
CA PHE A 203 -17.07 12.31 5.44
C PHE A 203 -17.60 11.03 4.75
N ALA A 204 -18.19 10.09 5.48
CA ALA A 204 -18.76 8.87 4.90
C ALA A 204 -19.91 9.17 3.92
N ALA A 205 -20.77 10.12 4.25
CA ALA A 205 -21.89 10.53 3.41
C ALA A 205 -21.40 11.17 2.09
N GLU A 206 -20.39 12.02 2.15
CA GLU A 206 -19.79 12.66 0.98
C GLU A 206 -19.06 11.64 0.10
N ALA A 207 -18.33 10.69 0.69
CA ALA A 207 -17.65 9.63 -0.04
C ALA A 207 -18.66 8.70 -0.73
N LYS A 208 -19.75 8.34 -0.03
CA LYS A 208 -20.86 7.57 -0.59
C LYS A 208 -21.48 8.30 -1.77
N PHE A 209 -21.84 9.58 -1.58
CA PHE A 209 -22.41 10.41 -2.63
C PHE A 209 -21.45 10.54 -3.84
N PHE A 210 -20.16 10.72 -3.61
CA PHE A 210 -19.16 10.79 -4.67
C PHE A 210 -19.18 9.53 -5.54
N THR A 211 -19.26 8.36 -4.92
CA THR A 211 -19.29 7.07 -5.61
C THR A 211 -20.62 6.83 -6.31
N GLU A 212 -21.74 7.05 -5.61
CA GLU A 212 -23.08 6.90 -6.17
C GLU A 212 -23.28 7.78 -7.38
N SER A 213 -22.87 9.04 -7.27
CA SER A 213 -23.04 10.02 -8.33
C SER A 213 -22.32 9.62 -9.63
N ARG A 214 -21.31 8.81 -9.58
CA ARG A 214 -20.47 8.41 -10.72
C ARG A 214 -20.77 7.01 -11.22
N LEU A 215 -21.15 6.09 -10.34
CA LEU A 215 -21.18 4.66 -10.66
C LEU A 215 -22.56 4.03 -10.52
N LEU A 216 -23.43 4.56 -9.62
CA LEU A 216 -24.70 3.90 -9.32
C LEU A 216 -25.57 3.76 -10.57
N GLN A 217 -26.02 2.54 -10.81
CA GLN A 217 -26.86 2.13 -11.95
C GLN A 217 -26.27 2.46 -13.34
N ARG A 218 -24.95 2.67 -13.43
CA ARG A 218 -24.26 2.84 -14.72
C ARG A 218 -23.69 1.52 -15.21
N ASP A 219 -23.61 1.40 -16.52
CA ASP A 219 -22.82 0.36 -17.15
C ASP A 219 -21.34 0.75 -17.04
N VAL A 220 -20.53 -0.12 -16.46
CA VAL A 220 -19.10 0.09 -16.21
C VAL A 220 -18.32 -1.13 -16.66
N GLN A 221 -17.05 -0.94 -16.89
CA GLN A 221 -16.13 -2.06 -17.06
C GLN A 221 -15.37 -2.29 -15.75
N ILE A 222 -15.22 -3.54 -15.37
CA ILE A 222 -14.45 -3.94 -14.20
C ILE A 222 -13.27 -4.81 -14.63
N ILE A 223 -12.13 -4.61 -13.99
CA ILE A 223 -10.95 -5.48 -14.11
C ILE A 223 -10.83 -6.23 -12.80
N LEU A 224 -10.96 -7.54 -12.86
CA LEU A 224 -10.89 -8.40 -11.68
C LEU A 224 -9.42 -8.65 -11.33
N GLU A 225 -9.04 -8.43 -10.08
CA GLU A 225 -7.66 -8.55 -9.64
C GLU A 225 -7.46 -9.64 -8.60
N SER A 226 -8.39 -9.80 -7.67
CA SER A 226 -8.25 -10.70 -6.52
C SER A 226 -9.60 -11.04 -5.90
N CYS A 227 -9.58 -11.98 -4.96
CA CYS A 227 -10.74 -12.35 -4.14
C CYS A 227 -10.31 -12.46 -2.67
N HIS A 228 -11.05 -11.80 -1.78
CA HIS A 228 -10.83 -11.87 -0.33
C HIS A 228 -12.17 -12.07 0.39
N ASN A 229 -12.29 -13.12 1.21
CA ASN A 229 -13.52 -13.46 1.95
C ASN A 229 -14.78 -13.44 1.07
N GLN A 230 -14.73 -14.12 -0.08
CA GLN A 230 -15.78 -14.17 -1.09
C GLN A 230 -16.11 -12.83 -1.79
N ASN A 231 -15.44 -11.75 -1.43
CA ASN A 231 -15.56 -10.47 -2.13
C ASN A 231 -14.55 -10.40 -3.27
N ILE A 232 -15.02 -10.00 -4.43
CA ILE A 232 -14.18 -9.77 -5.59
C ILE A 232 -13.55 -8.38 -5.47
N LEU A 233 -12.24 -8.31 -5.62
CA LEU A 233 -11.46 -7.08 -5.63
C LEU A 233 -11.06 -6.75 -7.06
N GLY A 234 -11.13 -5.48 -7.42
CA GLY A 234 -10.78 -5.06 -8.78
C GLY A 234 -10.88 -3.56 -9.00
N THR A 235 -10.65 -3.17 -10.23
CA THR A 235 -10.70 -1.78 -10.69
C THR A 235 -11.96 -1.56 -11.52
N ILE A 236 -12.67 -0.44 -11.26
CA ILE A 236 -13.83 -0.01 -12.05
C ILE A 236 -13.39 1.06 -13.05
N LEU A 237 -13.67 0.84 -14.32
CA LEU A 237 -13.44 1.78 -15.41
C LEU A 237 -14.77 2.46 -15.77
N HIS A 238 -14.81 3.80 -15.66
CA HIS A 238 -15.98 4.59 -16.02
C HIS A 238 -15.89 5.04 -17.49
N PRO A 239 -16.92 4.82 -18.33
CA PRO A 239 -16.84 5.09 -19.77
C PRO A 239 -16.79 6.58 -20.15
N VAL A 240 -17.20 7.50 -19.27
CA VAL A 240 -17.30 8.95 -19.56
C VAL A 240 -16.13 9.76 -18.96
N SER A 241 -15.32 9.18 -18.09
CA SER A 241 -14.12 9.84 -17.59
C SER A 241 -12.91 9.42 -18.41
N GLU A 242 -12.05 10.38 -18.74
CA GLU A 242 -10.76 10.10 -19.39
C GLU A 242 -10.11 8.85 -18.82
N PRO A 243 -9.54 7.97 -19.66
CA PRO A 243 -8.96 6.72 -19.18
C PRO A 243 -7.89 7.03 -18.13
N GLY A 244 -8.20 6.77 -16.86
CA GLY A 244 -7.28 6.92 -15.75
C GLY A 244 -7.80 7.60 -14.47
N ARG A 245 -9.03 8.11 -14.41
CA ARG A 245 -9.46 8.94 -13.25
C ARG A 245 -10.31 8.29 -12.17
N LEU A 246 -10.75 7.05 -12.31
CA LEU A 246 -11.49 6.33 -11.25
C LEU A 246 -10.99 4.88 -11.14
N ALA A 247 -9.75 4.74 -10.72
CA ALA A 247 -9.23 3.45 -10.31
C ALA A 247 -9.26 3.38 -8.78
N HIS A 248 -10.22 2.69 -8.20
CA HIS A 248 -10.09 2.17 -6.84
C HIS A 248 -9.33 0.84 -6.94
N ALA A 249 -8.03 0.92 -7.08
CA ALA A 249 -7.17 -0.26 -7.02
C ALA A 249 -6.83 -0.53 -5.56
N VAL A 250 -7.42 -1.56 -5.01
CA VAL A 250 -6.84 -2.24 -3.87
C VAL A 250 -5.81 -3.22 -4.45
N TYR A 251 -4.55 -2.86 -4.39
CA TYR A 251 -3.33 -3.68 -4.41
C TYR A 251 -2.43 -3.82 -5.63
N THR A 252 -2.78 -3.65 -6.91
CA THR A 252 -1.78 -4.00 -7.92
C THR A 252 -1.49 -3.00 -9.03
N ARG A 253 -2.48 -2.36 -9.61
CA ARG A 253 -2.26 -1.37 -10.67
C ARG A 253 -2.82 0.00 -10.26
N GLY A 254 -1.98 1.04 -10.34
CA GLY A 254 -2.39 2.40 -9.98
C GLY A 254 -2.20 2.76 -8.50
N ALA A 255 -1.64 1.88 -7.66
CA ALA A 255 -1.31 2.17 -6.27
C ALA A 255 -0.41 3.40 -6.13
N GLU A 256 0.50 3.62 -7.08
CA GLU A 256 1.35 4.81 -7.17
C GLU A 256 0.51 6.09 -7.35
N LYS A 257 -0.47 6.07 -8.27
CA LYS A 257 -1.39 7.22 -8.48
C LYS A 257 -2.26 7.49 -7.26
N LEU A 258 -2.75 6.44 -6.60
CA LEU A 258 -3.53 6.57 -5.37
C LEU A 258 -2.70 7.15 -4.23
N ARG A 259 -1.47 6.68 -4.03
CA ARG A 259 -0.55 7.24 -3.02
C ARG A 259 -0.15 8.67 -3.35
N ALA A 260 0.02 9.02 -4.62
CA ALA A 260 0.26 10.41 -5.03
C ALA A 260 -0.94 11.31 -4.71
N ALA A 261 -2.18 10.84 -4.97
CA ALA A 261 -3.39 11.55 -4.64
C ALA A 261 -3.59 11.69 -3.12
N GLU A 262 -3.29 10.64 -2.35
CA GLU A 262 -3.31 10.66 -0.89
C GLU A 262 -2.29 11.67 -0.33
N ARG A 263 -1.06 11.63 -0.83
CA ARG A 263 0.00 12.61 -0.45
C ARG A 263 -0.47 14.03 -0.70
N PHE A 264 -1.00 14.32 -1.89
CA PHE A 264 -1.56 15.62 -2.22
C PHE A 264 -2.67 16.05 -1.26
N ALA A 265 -3.58 15.11 -0.88
CA ALA A 265 -4.65 15.40 0.07
C ALA A 265 -4.11 15.68 1.49
N LYS A 266 -3.09 14.93 1.94
CA LYS A 266 -2.41 15.12 3.23
C LYS A 266 -1.66 16.45 3.29
N GLU A 267 -0.88 16.80 2.26
CA GLU A 267 -0.14 18.06 2.18
C GLU A 267 -1.08 19.28 2.23
N ARG A 268 -2.24 19.18 1.60
CA ARG A 268 -3.24 20.24 1.60
C ARG A 268 -4.26 20.16 2.74
N ARG A 269 -4.13 19.20 3.64
CA ARG A 269 -5.04 18.96 4.78
C ARG A 269 -6.49 18.89 4.35
N LEU A 270 -6.79 18.17 3.29
CA LEU A 270 -8.13 18.09 2.74
C LEU A 270 -9.01 17.09 3.52
N ARG A 271 -10.21 17.51 3.93
CA ARG A 271 -11.28 16.68 4.52
C ARG A 271 -10.79 15.83 5.70
N ILE A 272 -10.71 14.50 5.55
CA ILE A 272 -10.24 13.56 6.59
C ILE A 272 -8.80 13.84 7.04
N TRP A 273 -8.02 14.55 6.24
CA TRP A 273 -6.63 14.91 6.53
C TRP A 273 -6.46 16.30 7.14
N ARG A 274 -7.58 16.96 7.60
CA ARG A 274 -7.55 18.31 8.18
C ARG A 274 -6.53 18.42 9.31
N ASP A 275 -6.51 17.44 10.21
CA ASP A 275 -5.69 17.42 11.42
C ASP A 275 -4.43 16.55 11.24
N TYR A 276 -4.11 16.22 9.99
CA TYR A 276 -2.94 15.42 9.68
C TYR A 276 -1.64 16.13 10.05
N VAL A 277 -0.81 15.47 10.84
CA VAL A 277 0.54 15.89 11.22
C VAL A 277 1.53 14.94 10.56
N ALA A 278 2.41 15.48 9.70
CA ALA A 278 3.43 14.65 9.04
C ALA A 278 4.39 14.04 10.07
N PRO A 279 4.90 12.82 9.86
CA PRO A 279 5.82 12.13 10.78
C PRO A 279 7.08 12.93 11.12
N THR A 280 7.45 13.90 10.28
CA THR A 280 8.62 14.77 10.46
C THR A 280 8.25 16.22 10.80
N ALA A 281 6.98 16.51 11.16
CA ALA A 281 6.53 17.89 11.39
C ALA A 281 7.31 18.63 12.49
N ASN A 282 7.75 17.89 13.50
CA ASN A 282 8.48 18.43 14.65
C ASN A 282 9.99 18.54 14.43
N LEU A 283 10.51 18.19 13.26
CA LEU A 283 11.93 18.32 12.92
C LEU A 283 12.18 19.63 12.21
N ASP A 284 13.26 20.31 12.58
CA ASP A 284 13.75 21.45 11.83
C ASP A 284 14.21 21.04 10.43
N GLN A 285 14.19 21.97 9.49
CA GLN A 285 14.58 21.69 8.10
C GLN A 285 16.03 21.16 8.00
N LYS A 286 16.92 21.62 8.88
CA LYS A 286 18.31 21.16 8.97
C LYS A 286 18.43 19.71 9.42
N ASP A 287 17.49 19.24 10.25
CA ASP A 287 17.43 17.87 10.73
C ASP A 287 16.68 16.93 9.77
N LYS A 288 15.81 17.48 8.94
CA LYS A 288 15.09 16.73 7.89
C LYS A 288 15.98 16.38 6.70
N GLN A 289 16.86 17.31 6.31
CA GLN A 289 17.68 17.13 5.13
C GLN A 289 19.07 17.72 5.36
N PHE A 290 20.07 16.88 5.24
CA PHE A 290 21.47 17.26 5.47
C PHE A 290 22.45 16.44 4.64
N VAL A 291 23.68 16.96 4.53
CA VAL A 291 24.82 16.26 3.91
C VAL A 291 25.73 15.77 5.02
N ALA A 292 26.16 14.51 4.95
CA ALA A 292 27.05 13.92 5.95
C ALA A 292 28.03 12.94 5.31
N LYS A 293 29.18 12.72 5.98
CA LYS A 293 30.19 11.76 5.53
C LYS A 293 29.95 10.39 6.16
N VAL A 294 29.92 9.34 5.35
CA VAL A 294 29.74 7.98 5.85
C VAL A 294 31.04 7.46 6.45
N MET A 295 30.98 7.08 7.72
CA MET A 295 32.12 6.62 8.49
C MET A 295 32.13 5.11 8.71
N GLN A 296 30.93 4.47 8.80
CA GLN A 296 30.81 3.05 9.05
C GLN A 296 29.50 2.51 8.47
N VAL A 297 29.52 1.27 8.00
CA VAL A 297 28.35 0.47 7.66
C VAL A 297 28.15 -0.57 8.76
N LEU A 298 27.05 -0.47 9.52
CA LEU A 298 26.77 -1.39 10.62
C LEU A 298 26.20 -2.72 10.11
N ASN A 299 25.16 -2.63 9.33
CA ASN A 299 24.47 -3.76 8.71
C ASN A 299 24.18 -3.43 7.25
N ALA A 300 23.47 -4.31 6.58
CA ALA A 300 23.04 -4.07 5.21
C ALA A 300 21.93 -2.98 5.07
N ASP A 301 21.48 -2.38 6.16
CA ASP A 301 20.45 -1.34 6.22
C ASP A 301 20.77 -0.15 7.12
N ALA A 302 21.95 -0.13 7.77
CA ALA A 302 22.30 0.91 8.72
C ALA A 302 23.74 1.43 8.50
N ILE A 303 23.89 2.75 8.53
CA ILE A 303 25.16 3.46 8.37
C ILE A 303 25.37 4.46 9.50
N VAL A 304 26.61 4.70 9.86
CA VAL A 304 27.01 5.79 10.76
C VAL A 304 27.59 6.91 9.90
N VAL A 305 27.06 8.10 10.08
CA VAL A 305 27.49 9.31 9.37
C VAL A 305 28.07 10.33 10.35
N LYS A 306 29.08 11.08 9.90
CA LYS A 306 29.64 12.24 10.61
C LYS A 306 29.00 13.49 10.02
N LEU A 307 28.33 14.26 10.87
CA LEU A 307 27.74 15.55 10.53
C LEU A 307 28.81 16.63 10.40
N ASN A 308 28.46 17.78 9.82
CA ASN A 308 29.36 18.93 9.74
C ASN A 308 29.69 19.53 11.12
N SER A 309 28.84 19.29 12.14
CA SER A 309 29.10 19.64 13.54
C SER A 309 30.22 18.80 14.18
N GLY A 310 30.59 17.68 13.56
CA GLY A 310 31.51 16.69 14.13
C GLY A 310 30.83 15.50 14.78
N ASP A 311 29.54 15.60 15.05
CA ASP A 311 28.74 14.55 15.71
C ASP A 311 28.49 13.34 14.82
N TYR A 312 28.31 12.20 15.46
CA TYR A 312 27.99 10.94 14.76
C TYR A 312 26.50 10.61 14.90
N LYS A 313 25.88 10.22 13.80
CA LYS A 313 24.49 9.81 13.78
C LYS A 313 24.31 8.48 13.04
N THR A 314 23.54 7.57 13.64
CA THR A 314 23.17 6.32 12.98
C THR A 314 21.92 6.55 12.14
N ILE A 315 22.00 6.21 10.86
CA ILE A 315 20.92 6.32 9.88
C ILE A 315 20.54 4.93 9.41
N HIS A 316 19.25 4.60 9.48
CA HIS A 316 18.69 3.39 8.91
C HIS A 316 18.07 3.71 7.55
N LEU A 317 18.31 2.87 6.55
CA LEU A 317 17.69 3.02 5.25
C LEU A 317 16.21 2.70 5.37
N SER A 318 15.36 3.65 4.99
CA SER A 318 13.91 3.54 5.20
C SER A 318 13.26 2.47 4.31
N SER A 319 12.28 1.76 4.87
CA SER A 319 11.39 0.82 4.18
C SER A 319 12.05 -0.42 3.57
N ILE A 320 13.29 -0.73 3.92
CA ILE A 320 13.96 -1.96 3.50
C ILE A 320 14.30 -2.87 4.68
N ARG A 321 14.46 -4.16 4.41
CA ARG A 321 14.96 -5.17 5.34
C ARG A 321 16.23 -5.80 4.80
N PRO A 322 17.26 -5.96 5.63
CA PRO A 322 18.44 -6.70 5.27
C PRO A 322 18.13 -8.20 5.11
N PRO A 323 19.02 -8.96 4.46
CA PRO A 323 18.92 -10.42 4.40
C PRO A 323 18.76 -11.04 5.78
N ARG A 324 17.95 -12.09 5.89
CA ARG A 324 17.70 -12.86 7.13
C ARG A 324 17.71 -14.35 6.83
N LEU A 325 17.92 -15.15 7.85
CA LEU A 325 17.67 -16.58 7.74
C LEU A 325 16.15 -16.80 7.69
N GLU A 326 15.69 -17.49 6.65
CA GLU A 326 14.31 -17.97 6.57
C GLU A 326 14.24 -19.35 7.26
N GLY A 327 13.33 -19.48 8.21
CA GLY A 327 13.03 -20.74 8.90
C GLY A 327 13.42 -20.76 10.37
N GLU A 328 12.53 -21.34 11.16
CA GLU A 328 12.59 -21.48 12.62
C GLU A 328 13.60 -22.54 13.13
N ASN A 329 14.67 -22.81 12.44
CA ASN A 329 15.71 -23.73 12.95
C ASN A 329 16.73 -22.99 13.82
N THR A 330 16.21 -22.26 14.83
CA THR A 330 17.02 -21.72 15.94
C THR A 330 17.28 -22.78 17.03
N GLN A 331 17.12 -24.06 16.73
CA GLN A 331 17.32 -25.12 17.76
C GLN A 331 18.79 -25.52 17.99
N ASP A 332 19.73 -25.13 17.13
CA ASP A 332 21.15 -25.29 17.44
C ASP A 332 21.67 -24.12 18.30
N LYS A 333 21.29 -24.10 19.57
CA LYS A 333 21.74 -23.11 20.57
C LYS A 333 23.24 -23.09 20.81
N ASN A 334 24.02 -24.03 20.25
CA ASN A 334 25.46 -24.19 20.47
C ASN A 334 26.36 -23.58 19.40
N LYS A 335 25.84 -23.15 18.25
CA LYS A 335 26.66 -22.54 17.22
C LYS A 335 26.53 -21.01 17.26
N LYS A 336 27.60 -20.34 17.69
CA LYS A 336 27.66 -18.88 17.71
C LYS A 336 27.56 -18.35 16.28
N LEU A 337 26.33 -17.93 15.86
CA LEU A 337 26.04 -17.40 14.54
C LEU A 337 26.88 -16.14 14.30
N ARG A 338 27.49 -16.06 13.11
CA ARG A 338 28.19 -14.86 12.61
C ARG A 338 27.31 -14.20 11.53
N PRO A 339 26.46 -13.22 11.87
CA PRO A 339 25.42 -12.71 10.98
C PRO A 339 25.94 -12.26 9.61
N LEU A 340 27.15 -11.69 9.57
CA LEU A 340 27.74 -11.20 8.33
C LEU A 340 28.09 -12.30 7.33
N TYR A 341 28.51 -13.47 7.80
CA TYR A 341 29.03 -14.54 6.94
C TYR A 341 28.10 -15.73 6.81
N ASP A 342 27.28 -15.97 7.84
CA ASP A 342 26.42 -17.14 7.90
C ASP A 342 25.00 -16.86 7.37
N ILE A 343 24.60 -15.58 7.24
CA ILE A 343 23.34 -15.19 6.60
C ILE A 343 23.58 -14.98 5.09
N PRO A 344 22.81 -15.68 4.25
CA PRO A 344 22.92 -15.54 2.80
C PRO A 344 22.80 -14.10 2.32
N TYR A 345 23.67 -13.69 1.41
CA TYR A 345 23.71 -12.34 0.81
C TYR A 345 23.96 -11.16 1.79
N MET A 346 24.14 -11.41 3.09
CA MET A 346 24.42 -10.33 4.07
C MET A 346 25.79 -9.71 3.81
N PHE A 347 26.79 -10.53 3.51
CA PHE A 347 28.14 -10.07 3.17
C PHE A 347 28.14 -9.19 1.92
N GLU A 348 27.49 -9.65 0.85
CA GLU A 348 27.40 -8.91 -0.40
C GLU A 348 26.65 -7.58 -0.24
N ALA A 349 25.59 -7.57 0.54
CA ALA A 349 24.83 -6.36 0.82
C ALA A 349 25.67 -5.33 1.60
N ARG A 350 26.37 -5.77 2.65
CA ARG A 350 27.28 -4.92 3.42
C ARG A 350 28.47 -4.43 2.57
N GLU A 351 29.08 -5.31 1.76
CA GLU A 351 30.16 -4.95 0.87
C GLU A 351 29.75 -3.95 -0.21
N PHE A 352 28.53 -4.10 -0.74
CA PHE A 352 27.98 -3.11 -1.67
C PHE A 352 27.91 -1.72 -1.02
N LEU A 353 27.37 -1.62 0.19
CA LEU A 353 27.29 -0.35 0.93
C LEU A 353 28.69 0.18 1.26
N ARG A 354 29.60 -0.68 1.75
CA ARG A 354 30.96 -0.31 2.10
C ARG A 354 31.68 0.34 0.92
N LYS A 355 31.76 -0.36 -0.21
CA LYS A 355 32.44 0.13 -1.42
C LYS A 355 31.80 1.39 -2.01
N LYS A 356 30.48 1.51 -1.88
CA LYS A 356 29.74 2.63 -2.46
C LYS A 356 29.81 3.89 -1.59
N LEU A 357 29.82 3.75 -0.26
CA LEU A 357 29.56 4.84 0.68
C LEU A 357 30.73 5.24 1.56
N ILE A 358 31.57 4.31 2.03
CA ILE A 358 32.61 4.61 3.02
C ILE A 358 33.52 5.77 2.59
N GLY A 359 33.66 6.75 3.48
CA GLY A 359 34.44 7.94 3.27
C GLY A 359 33.84 9.01 2.36
N LYS A 360 32.68 8.74 1.76
CA LYS A 360 32.01 9.66 0.83
C LYS A 360 30.94 10.50 1.52
N LYS A 361 30.66 11.68 0.97
CA LYS A 361 29.52 12.52 1.37
C LYS A 361 28.25 12.01 0.70
N VAL A 362 27.18 11.93 1.48
CA VAL A 362 25.84 11.50 1.04
C VAL A 362 24.81 12.54 1.44
N ASN A 363 23.71 12.62 0.68
CA ASN A 363 22.55 13.40 1.07
C ASN A 363 21.61 12.49 1.86
N VAL A 364 21.18 12.94 3.02
CA VAL A 364 20.27 12.23 3.92
C VAL A 364 18.97 13.03 4.00
N THR A 365 17.84 12.39 3.67
CA THR A 365 16.50 12.93 3.84
C THR A 365 15.74 12.05 4.81
N VAL A 366 15.43 12.57 6.00
CA VAL A 366 14.71 11.82 7.04
C VAL A 366 13.26 11.64 6.63
N ASP A 367 12.84 10.39 6.51
CA ASP A 367 11.46 10.03 6.19
C ASP A 367 10.59 9.94 7.46
N TYR A 368 11.11 9.30 8.52
CA TYR A 368 10.46 9.20 9.83
C TYR A 368 11.45 8.82 10.93
N ILE A 369 11.06 9.10 12.17
CA ILE A 369 11.80 8.66 13.36
C ILE A 369 10.96 7.60 14.07
N ARG A 370 11.55 6.45 14.30
CA ARG A 370 10.93 5.38 15.09
C ARG A 370 11.34 5.57 16.54
N PRO A 371 10.38 5.85 17.46
CA PRO A 371 10.69 6.10 18.85
C PRO A 371 11.29 4.85 19.52
N ALA A 372 12.07 5.07 20.57
CA ALA A 372 12.54 3.97 21.40
C ALA A 372 11.37 3.22 22.02
N SER A 373 11.49 1.90 22.13
CA SER A 373 10.50 1.05 22.77
C SER A 373 11.16 0.27 23.92
N PRO A 374 10.53 0.23 25.11
CA PRO A 374 11.01 -0.61 26.20
C PRO A 374 10.87 -2.10 25.81
N ALA A 375 11.61 -2.96 26.49
CA ALA A 375 11.46 -4.40 26.32
C ALA A 375 10.06 -4.83 26.77
N THR A 376 9.47 -5.71 25.97
CA THR A 376 8.24 -6.45 26.33
C THR A 376 8.58 -7.94 26.36
N ASP A 377 7.70 -8.77 26.94
CA ASP A 377 7.95 -10.22 27.06
C ASP A 377 8.28 -10.92 25.73
N THR A 378 7.84 -10.33 24.63
CA THR A 378 8.00 -10.90 23.28
C THR A 378 8.97 -10.13 22.38
N VAL A 379 9.33 -8.88 22.72
CA VAL A 379 10.16 -8.01 21.88
C VAL A 379 11.24 -7.34 22.73
N PRO A 380 12.53 -7.47 22.37
CA PRO A 380 13.61 -6.79 23.08
C PRO A 380 13.51 -5.27 22.91
N ALA A 381 14.00 -4.53 23.93
CA ALA A 381 14.08 -3.09 23.87
C ALA A 381 14.87 -2.63 22.63
N PHE A 382 14.43 -1.58 21.99
CA PHE A 382 15.19 -0.93 20.93
C PHE A 382 15.27 0.58 21.14
N SER A 383 16.42 1.15 20.78
CA SER A 383 16.67 2.58 20.81
C SER A 383 15.96 3.30 19.67
N GLU A 384 15.80 4.61 19.79
CA GLU A 384 15.30 5.47 18.71
C GLU A 384 16.08 5.24 17.41
N ARG A 385 15.35 5.16 16.29
CA ARG A 385 15.93 4.95 14.96
C ARG A 385 15.51 6.05 13.99
N THR A 386 16.49 6.77 13.47
CA THR A 386 16.27 7.69 12.35
C THR A 386 16.25 6.89 11.05
N CYS A 387 15.11 6.84 10.41
CA CYS A 387 14.92 6.17 9.11
C CYS A 387 14.89 7.21 8.00
N ALA A 388 15.75 7.04 7.00
CA ALA A 388 15.97 8.06 5.98
C ALA A 388 16.21 7.45 4.59
N THR A 389 15.93 8.26 3.59
CA THR A 389 16.38 8.05 2.21
C THR A 389 17.78 8.62 2.08
N VAL A 390 18.73 7.80 1.66
CA VAL A 390 20.14 8.17 1.46
C VAL A 390 20.46 8.14 -0.02
N THR A 391 20.97 9.25 -0.54
CA THR A 391 21.36 9.36 -1.96
C THR A 391 22.82 9.79 -2.12
N ILE A 392 23.47 9.27 -3.15
CA ILE A 392 24.79 9.65 -3.60
C ILE A 392 24.78 9.81 -5.12
N GLY A 393 25.19 10.98 -5.63
CA GLY A 393 25.13 11.26 -7.07
C GLY A 393 23.74 11.07 -7.66
N GLY A 394 22.67 11.43 -6.92
CA GLY A 394 21.27 11.25 -7.36
C GLY A 394 20.73 9.82 -7.24
N ILE A 395 21.56 8.83 -6.87
CA ILE A 395 21.15 7.43 -6.77
C ILE A 395 20.66 7.13 -5.35
N ASN A 396 19.43 6.63 -5.21
CA ASN A 396 18.89 6.11 -3.97
C ASN A 396 19.55 4.76 -3.62
N ILE A 397 20.25 4.72 -2.49
CA ILE A 397 21.03 3.54 -2.08
C ILE A 397 20.12 2.36 -1.69
N ALA A 398 18.99 2.62 -1.06
CA ALA A 398 18.02 1.58 -0.75
C ALA A 398 17.45 0.93 -2.03
N GLU A 399 17.11 1.73 -3.03
CA GLU A 399 16.65 1.24 -4.35
C GLU A 399 17.75 0.41 -5.04
N ALA A 400 19.00 0.86 -4.98
CA ALA A 400 20.12 0.13 -5.58
C ALA A 400 20.35 -1.24 -4.93
N LEU A 401 20.22 -1.36 -3.59
CA LEU A 401 20.26 -2.63 -2.86
C LEU A 401 19.13 -3.56 -3.30
N VAL A 402 17.91 -3.06 -3.30
CA VAL A 402 16.70 -3.83 -3.67
C VAL A 402 16.78 -4.30 -5.12
N SER A 403 17.20 -3.45 -6.05
CA SER A 403 17.37 -3.79 -7.48
C SER A 403 18.37 -4.93 -7.72
N LYS A 404 19.32 -5.12 -6.81
CA LYS A 404 20.29 -6.22 -6.83
C LYS A 404 19.79 -7.48 -6.11
N GLY A 405 18.62 -7.41 -5.45
CA GLY A 405 18.11 -8.48 -4.60
C GLY A 405 18.92 -8.66 -3.31
N LEU A 406 19.58 -7.60 -2.81
CA LEU A 406 20.38 -7.60 -1.58
C LEU A 406 19.61 -7.10 -0.37
N ALA A 407 18.38 -6.66 -0.55
CA ALA A 407 17.43 -6.30 0.48
C ALA A 407 16.01 -6.51 -0.03
N THR A 408 15.05 -6.65 0.87
CA THR A 408 13.62 -6.73 0.57
C THR A 408 12.89 -5.48 1.05
N VAL A 409 11.74 -5.18 0.46
CA VAL A 409 10.93 -4.03 0.84
C VAL A 409 9.97 -4.41 1.97
N ILE A 410 9.87 -3.57 3.00
CA ILE A 410 8.93 -3.76 4.11
C ILE A 410 7.50 -3.58 3.58
N ARG A 411 6.59 -4.51 3.93
CA ARG A 411 5.16 -4.35 3.65
C ARG A 411 4.50 -3.68 4.85
N TYR A 412 3.83 -2.56 4.60
CA TYR A 412 3.13 -1.79 5.61
C TYR A 412 1.63 -2.04 5.55
N ARG A 413 0.94 -1.87 6.69
CA ARG A 413 -0.51 -1.77 6.73
C ARG A 413 -0.95 -0.45 6.11
N GLN A 414 -2.22 -0.34 5.71
CA GLN A 414 -2.73 0.85 5.01
C GLN A 414 -2.58 2.15 5.84
N ASP A 415 -2.65 2.04 7.16
CA ASP A 415 -2.64 3.19 8.07
C ASP A 415 -1.23 3.58 8.55
N ASP A 416 -0.19 2.89 8.07
CA ASP A 416 1.19 3.15 8.51
C ASP A 416 1.84 4.21 7.61
N ASP A 417 1.97 5.42 8.14
CA ASP A 417 2.62 6.55 7.47
C ASP A 417 4.16 6.56 7.62
N GLN A 418 4.70 5.69 8.48
CA GLN A 418 6.15 5.58 8.70
C GLN A 418 6.82 4.76 7.60
N ARG A 419 6.91 5.34 6.42
CA ARG A 419 7.51 4.71 5.24
C ARG A 419 8.34 5.68 4.42
N SER A 420 9.21 5.15 3.57
CA SER A 420 10.04 5.94 2.66
C SER A 420 9.20 6.84 1.75
N SER A 421 9.66 8.05 1.51
CA SER A 421 9.11 8.94 0.48
C SER A 421 9.21 8.35 -0.93
N HIS A 422 10.12 7.39 -1.16
CA HIS A 422 10.37 6.66 -2.41
C HIS A 422 9.88 5.21 -2.37
N TYR A 423 8.81 4.95 -1.58
CA TYR A 423 8.33 3.59 -1.36
C TYR A 423 7.90 2.87 -2.64
N ASP A 424 7.31 3.60 -3.58
CA ASP A 424 6.83 3.03 -4.85
C ASP A 424 7.98 2.62 -5.76
N GLU A 425 9.03 3.41 -5.80
CA GLU A 425 10.26 3.11 -6.53
C GLU A 425 10.95 1.86 -5.95
N LEU A 426 10.94 1.73 -4.60
CA LEU A 426 11.44 0.53 -3.94
C LEU A 426 10.65 -0.72 -4.33
N LEU A 427 9.31 -0.65 -4.34
CA LEU A 427 8.45 -1.76 -4.76
C LEU A 427 8.68 -2.14 -6.22
N ALA A 428 8.81 -1.15 -7.11
CA ALA A 428 9.11 -1.39 -8.52
C ALA A 428 10.48 -2.03 -8.71
N ALA A 429 11.48 -1.59 -7.95
CA ALA A 429 12.82 -2.17 -7.96
C ALA A 429 12.82 -3.63 -7.50
N GLU A 430 12.08 -3.95 -6.42
CA GLU A 430 11.92 -5.31 -5.94
C GLU A 430 11.24 -6.22 -6.96
N ALA A 431 10.15 -5.75 -7.57
CA ALA A 431 9.45 -6.50 -8.61
C ALA A 431 10.37 -6.84 -9.80
N ARG A 432 11.23 -5.89 -10.21
CA ARG A 432 12.25 -6.13 -11.23
C ARG A 432 13.31 -7.15 -10.78
N ALA A 433 13.76 -7.09 -9.52
CA ALA A 433 14.73 -8.04 -8.95
C ALA A 433 14.16 -9.45 -8.89
N ILE A 434 12.89 -9.60 -8.48
CA ILE A 434 12.17 -10.89 -8.46
C ILE A 434 12.04 -11.45 -9.87
N LYS A 435 11.56 -10.64 -10.83
CA LYS A 435 11.40 -11.06 -12.23
C LYS A 435 12.72 -11.57 -12.85
N ASN A 436 13.82 -10.92 -12.50
CA ASN A 436 15.16 -11.25 -13.02
C ASN A 436 15.92 -12.28 -12.15
N GLY A 437 15.33 -12.81 -11.08
CA GLY A 437 15.94 -13.80 -10.19
C GLY A 437 17.27 -13.34 -9.58
N LYS A 438 17.34 -12.09 -9.10
CA LYS A 438 18.58 -11.52 -8.56
C LYS A 438 18.68 -11.72 -7.04
N GLY A 439 19.91 -12.01 -6.56
CA GLY A 439 20.24 -12.08 -5.14
C GLY A 439 19.30 -13.01 -4.37
N LEU A 440 18.64 -12.52 -3.32
CA LEU A 440 17.66 -13.24 -2.49
C LEU A 440 16.53 -13.91 -3.28
N HIS A 441 16.25 -13.45 -4.49
CA HIS A 441 15.21 -14.00 -5.38
C HIS A 441 15.78 -15.01 -6.40
N SER A 442 17.07 -15.36 -6.28
CA SER A 442 17.72 -16.33 -7.16
C SER A 442 17.33 -17.77 -6.79
N LYS A 443 17.12 -18.59 -7.81
CA LYS A 443 16.95 -20.04 -7.65
C LYS A 443 18.29 -20.81 -7.66
N LYS A 444 19.42 -20.09 -7.83
CA LYS A 444 20.77 -20.68 -7.83
C LYS A 444 21.24 -20.91 -6.42
N GLU A 445 22.30 -21.75 -6.27
CA GLU A 445 22.94 -21.96 -4.98
C GLU A 445 23.35 -20.63 -4.33
N VAL A 446 23.11 -20.55 -3.02
CA VAL A 446 23.42 -19.38 -2.21
C VAL A 446 24.92 -19.29 -2.00
N PRO A 447 25.57 -18.12 -2.20
CA PRO A 447 26.98 -17.97 -1.92
C PRO A 447 27.25 -18.17 -0.41
N ILE A 448 28.15 -19.10 -0.10
CA ILE A 448 28.58 -19.39 1.25
C ILE A 448 29.97 -18.79 1.46
N HIS A 449 30.09 -17.85 2.40
CA HIS A 449 31.38 -17.25 2.79
C HIS A 449 32.05 -18.04 3.90
N ARG A 450 32.97 -18.93 3.55
CA ARG A 450 33.77 -19.69 4.51
C ARG A 450 34.96 -18.84 4.99
N VAL A 451 34.72 -17.95 5.95
CA VAL A 451 35.74 -17.08 6.51
C VAL A 451 36.32 -17.71 7.77
N ALA A 452 37.63 -17.96 7.77
CA ALA A 452 38.35 -18.44 8.94
C ALA A 452 38.62 -17.26 9.92
N ASP A 453 38.08 -17.30 11.12
CA ASP A 453 38.43 -16.33 12.17
C ASP A 453 39.61 -16.87 12.98
N ILE A 454 40.81 -16.35 12.69
CA ILE A 454 42.02 -16.71 13.40
C ILE A 454 42.47 -15.60 14.39
N SER A 455 41.63 -14.57 14.55
CA SER A 455 41.95 -13.39 15.35
C SER A 455 42.06 -13.66 16.86
N GLY A 456 41.47 -14.74 17.35
CA GLY A 456 41.50 -15.14 18.77
C GLY A 456 42.26 -16.45 19.05
N ASP A 457 42.78 -17.13 18.04
CA ASP A 457 43.39 -18.47 18.14
C ASP A 457 44.87 -18.42 17.71
N THR A 458 45.77 -18.41 18.69
CA THR A 458 47.20 -18.31 18.44
C THR A 458 47.76 -19.50 17.66
N GLN A 459 47.23 -20.73 17.87
CA GLN A 459 47.72 -21.91 17.15
C GLN A 459 47.34 -21.88 15.67
N LYS A 460 46.09 -21.56 15.38
CA LYS A 460 45.64 -21.35 14.01
C LYS A 460 46.38 -20.22 13.34
N ALA A 461 46.60 -19.11 14.05
CA ALA A 461 47.36 -18.00 13.53
C ALA A 461 48.77 -18.39 13.13
N LYS A 462 49.48 -19.21 13.97
CA LYS A 462 50.80 -19.76 13.62
C LYS A 462 50.79 -20.63 12.35
N GLN A 463 49.73 -21.42 12.14
CA GLN A 463 49.57 -22.23 10.92
C GLN A 463 49.36 -21.38 9.66
N PHE A 464 48.63 -20.29 9.75
CA PHE A 464 48.36 -19.38 8.63
C PHE A 464 49.54 -18.42 8.31
N LEU A 465 50.40 -18.16 9.28
CA LEU A 465 51.49 -17.18 9.14
C LEU A 465 52.43 -17.42 7.91
N PRO A 466 52.89 -18.65 7.61
CA PRO A 466 53.75 -18.88 6.45
C PRO A 466 53.10 -18.53 5.11
N PHE A 467 51.74 -18.70 5.03
CA PHE A 467 51.00 -18.31 3.83
C PHE A 467 50.89 -16.78 3.70
N LEU A 468 50.63 -16.10 4.80
CA LEU A 468 50.55 -14.65 4.82
C LEU A 468 51.90 -14.00 4.51
N GLN A 469 53.00 -14.56 5.05
CA GLN A 469 54.35 -14.11 4.76
C GLN A 469 54.76 -14.30 3.29
N ARG A 470 54.39 -15.40 2.68
CA ARG A 470 54.66 -15.64 1.26
C ARG A 470 53.87 -14.69 0.35
N ALA A 471 52.69 -14.29 0.74
CA ALA A 471 51.89 -13.30 0.00
C ALA A 471 52.56 -11.91 -0.03
N GLY A 472 53.46 -11.63 0.91
CA GLY A 472 54.17 -10.36 1.01
C GLY A 472 53.20 -9.21 1.32
N ARG A 473 52.81 -8.47 0.28
CA ARG A 473 51.86 -7.37 0.38
C ARG A 473 50.47 -7.88 0.00
N SER A 474 49.50 -7.81 0.92
CA SER A 474 48.12 -8.19 0.72
C SER A 474 47.18 -7.02 0.88
N GLU A 475 46.04 -7.06 0.18
CA GLU A 475 44.95 -6.14 0.38
C GLU A 475 44.10 -6.62 1.57
N ALA A 476 43.76 -5.70 2.48
CA ALA A 476 42.94 -6.00 3.64
C ALA A 476 41.83 -4.96 3.83
N VAL A 477 40.72 -5.38 4.43
CA VAL A 477 39.67 -4.49 4.90
C VAL A 477 39.71 -4.41 6.41
N VAL A 478 39.75 -3.22 6.99
CA VAL A 478 39.70 -3.05 8.42
C VAL A 478 38.27 -3.26 8.94
N GLU A 479 38.03 -4.40 9.54
CA GLU A 479 36.69 -4.76 10.04
C GLU A 479 36.39 -4.11 11.41
N TYR A 480 37.41 -3.99 12.27
CA TYR A 480 37.23 -3.45 13.59
C TYR A 480 38.52 -2.80 14.09
N VAL A 481 38.41 -1.75 14.90
CA VAL A 481 39.49 -1.05 15.55
C VAL A 481 39.37 -1.26 17.06
N PHE A 482 40.29 -2.02 17.64
CA PHE A 482 40.32 -2.28 19.08
C PHE A 482 40.94 -1.12 19.88
N SER A 483 42.01 -0.52 19.32
CA SER A 483 42.69 0.64 19.84
C SER A 483 43.38 1.40 18.71
N GLY A 484 44.00 2.52 18.98
CA GLY A 484 44.70 3.29 17.95
C GLY A 484 45.75 2.49 17.17
N SER A 485 46.33 1.43 17.74
CA SER A 485 47.36 0.60 17.11
C SER A 485 46.97 -0.87 16.88
N ARG A 486 45.74 -1.31 17.28
CA ARG A 486 45.28 -2.70 17.17
C ARG A 486 44.03 -2.81 16.33
N LEU A 487 44.09 -3.57 15.24
CA LEU A 487 43.07 -3.68 14.22
C LEU A 487 42.61 -5.15 14.05
N LYS A 488 41.38 -5.34 13.64
CA LYS A 488 40.89 -6.62 13.06
C LYS A 488 40.79 -6.43 11.56
N LEU A 489 41.53 -7.24 10.80
CA LEU A 489 41.57 -7.17 9.34
C LEU A 489 40.87 -8.38 8.74
N TYR A 490 40.12 -8.14 7.67
CA TYR A 490 39.62 -9.16 6.76
C TYR A 490 40.52 -9.18 5.52
N LEU A 491 41.06 -10.37 5.19
CA LEU A 491 41.86 -10.60 4.01
C LEU A 491 41.00 -11.32 2.97
N PRO A 492 40.58 -10.63 1.91
CA PRO A 492 39.65 -11.21 0.92
C PRO A 492 40.24 -12.39 0.15
N LYS A 493 41.53 -12.34 -0.19
CA LYS A 493 42.23 -13.40 -0.94
C LYS A 493 42.36 -14.67 -0.12
N GLU A 494 42.75 -14.53 1.13
CA GLU A 494 43.01 -15.65 2.06
C GLU A 494 41.72 -16.06 2.80
N THR A 495 40.63 -15.33 2.61
CA THR A 495 39.31 -15.56 3.27
C THR A 495 39.44 -15.74 4.78
N CYS A 496 40.21 -14.89 5.45
CA CYS A 496 40.42 -14.99 6.88
C CYS A 496 40.35 -13.62 7.60
N LEU A 497 40.09 -13.68 8.89
CA LEU A 497 40.11 -12.56 9.82
C LEU A 497 41.35 -12.70 10.73
N ILE A 498 42.14 -11.65 10.81
CA ILE A 498 43.31 -11.60 11.65
C ILE A 498 43.27 -10.40 12.63
N THR A 499 43.94 -10.51 13.76
CA THR A 499 44.28 -9.36 14.59
C THR A 499 45.65 -8.86 14.15
N PHE A 500 45.73 -7.55 13.85
CA PHE A 500 46.92 -6.89 13.36
C PHE A 500 47.34 -5.76 14.31
N LEU A 501 48.61 -5.69 14.59
CA LEU A 501 49.20 -4.63 15.41
C LEU A 501 50.09 -3.76 14.52
N LEU A 502 49.97 -2.44 14.65
CA LEU A 502 50.85 -1.51 13.95
C LEU A 502 52.24 -1.58 14.54
N ALA A 503 53.26 -1.79 13.69
CA ALA A 503 54.63 -1.83 14.12
C ALA A 503 55.15 -0.46 14.51
N GLY A 504 55.94 -0.39 15.59
CA GLY A 504 56.60 0.82 16.04
C GLY A 504 55.68 1.88 16.67
N ILE A 505 54.40 1.54 16.91
CA ILE A 505 53.44 2.46 17.53
C ILE A 505 52.76 1.75 18.70
N GLU A 506 52.79 2.37 19.89
CA GLU A 506 51.97 2.00 21.04
C GLU A 506 50.99 3.14 21.34
N CYS A 507 49.73 2.80 21.46
CA CYS A 507 48.67 3.76 21.80
C CYS A 507 48.15 3.52 23.21
N PRO A 508 47.64 4.56 23.89
CA PRO A 508 47.06 4.46 25.21
C PRO A 508 46.00 3.35 25.29
N ARG A 509 45.95 2.65 26.39
CA ARG A 509 45.04 1.49 26.58
C ARG A 509 43.64 1.97 26.92
N GLY A 510 42.65 1.46 26.19
CA GLY A 510 41.24 1.72 26.47
C GLY A 510 40.75 1.04 27.75
N ALA A 511 39.64 1.52 28.29
CA ALA A 511 38.97 0.94 29.45
C ALA A 511 38.64 -0.56 29.21
N ARG A 512 38.74 -1.37 30.27
CA ARG A 512 38.42 -2.80 30.23
C ARG A 512 37.50 -3.18 31.37
N ASN A 513 36.39 -3.80 31.02
CA ASN A 513 35.52 -4.43 32.02
C ASN A 513 35.97 -5.89 32.17
N LEU A 514 36.70 -6.20 33.21
CA LEU A 514 37.01 -7.56 33.64
C LEU A 514 35.96 -8.00 34.70
N PRO A 515 35.59 -9.28 34.79
CA PRO A 515 34.68 -9.73 35.83
C PRO A 515 35.24 -9.34 37.22
N GLY A 516 34.55 -8.41 37.90
CA GLY A 516 34.92 -7.91 39.22
C GLY A 516 35.90 -6.72 39.24
N LEU A 517 36.41 -6.21 38.10
CA LEU A 517 37.29 -5.06 38.06
C LEU A 517 37.02 -4.21 36.81
N VAL A 518 36.62 -2.97 37.03
CA VAL A 518 36.56 -1.95 35.97
C VAL A 518 37.89 -1.22 35.93
N GLN A 519 38.68 -1.45 34.90
CA GLN A 519 39.91 -0.70 34.64
C GLN A 519 39.59 0.50 33.78
N GLU A 520 39.79 1.69 34.29
CA GLU A 520 39.65 2.94 33.50
C GLU A 520 40.66 2.98 32.36
N GLY A 521 40.32 3.67 31.30
CA GLY A 521 41.20 3.89 30.15
C GLY A 521 42.29 4.89 30.47
N GLU A 522 43.45 4.71 29.84
CA GLU A 522 44.51 5.72 29.88
C GLU A 522 44.08 7.01 29.18
N PRO A 523 44.62 8.18 29.57
CA PRO A 523 44.33 9.43 28.89
C PRO A 523 44.56 9.33 27.38
N PHE A 524 43.70 9.97 26.59
CA PHE A 524 43.71 9.98 25.11
C PHE A 524 43.48 8.63 24.41
N SER A 525 43.09 7.59 25.14
CA SER A 525 42.86 6.27 24.55
C SER A 525 41.66 6.25 23.59
N GLU A 526 40.59 6.98 23.92
CA GLU A 526 39.40 7.10 23.09
C GLU A 526 39.67 7.93 21.84
N GLU A 527 40.37 9.04 21.99
CA GLU A 527 40.75 9.93 20.89
C GLU A 527 41.66 9.21 19.88
N ALA A 528 42.66 8.47 20.37
CA ALA A 528 43.54 7.67 19.52
C ALA A 528 42.75 6.58 18.75
N THR A 529 41.81 5.92 19.43
CA THR A 529 40.95 4.92 18.82
C THR A 529 40.01 5.54 17.77
N LEU A 530 39.42 6.70 18.08
CA LEU A 530 38.53 7.42 17.16
C LEU A 530 39.32 7.91 15.94
N PHE A 531 40.50 8.47 16.12
CA PHE A 531 41.40 8.91 15.05
C PHE A 531 41.69 7.77 14.07
N THR A 532 42.05 6.60 14.58
CA THR A 532 42.32 5.42 13.74
C THR A 532 41.04 4.93 13.04
N LYS A 533 39.89 4.90 13.72
CA LYS A 533 38.61 4.56 13.09
C LYS A 533 38.27 5.48 11.93
N GLU A 534 38.44 6.78 12.09
CA GLU A 534 38.14 7.75 11.03
C GLU A 534 39.04 7.58 9.80
N LEU A 535 40.30 7.17 10.00
CA LEU A 535 41.26 6.97 8.92
C LEU A 535 41.03 5.67 8.16
N VAL A 536 40.84 4.56 8.87
CA VAL A 536 40.98 3.22 8.24
C VAL A 536 39.77 2.30 8.35
N LEU A 537 38.79 2.57 9.24
CA LEU A 537 37.67 1.65 9.47
C LEU A 537 36.90 1.38 8.17
N GLN A 538 36.72 0.08 7.87
CA GLN A 538 36.05 -0.42 6.69
C GLN A 538 36.62 0.07 5.34
N ARG A 539 37.86 0.55 5.34
CA ARG A 539 38.61 0.88 4.12
C ARG A 539 39.49 -0.27 3.69
N GLU A 540 39.78 -0.31 2.40
CA GLU A 540 40.76 -1.19 1.82
C GLU A 540 42.15 -0.57 2.07
N ILE A 541 43.04 -1.31 2.70
CA ILE A 541 44.39 -0.93 2.97
C ILE A 541 45.36 -1.99 2.47
N PRO A 542 46.53 -1.58 1.91
CA PRO A 542 47.62 -2.53 1.68
C PRO A 542 48.24 -2.89 3.03
N HIS A 543 48.48 -4.16 3.25
CA HIS A 543 49.11 -4.66 4.47
C HIS A 543 50.27 -5.56 4.11
N SER A 544 51.37 -5.48 4.93
CA SER A 544 52.52 -6.34 4.80
C SER A 544 52.84 -6.97 6.16
N PRO A 545 52.68 -8.29 6.31
CA PRO A 545 52.91 -8.94 7.58
C PRO A 545 54.40 -9.17 7.83
N HIS A 546 54.92 -8.68 8.93
CA HIS A 546 56.23 -9.09 9.46
C HIS A 546 55.99 -10.12 10.57
N ALA A 547 56.95 -11.07 10.72
CA ALA A 547 56.80 -12.22 11.62
C ALA A 547 56.51 -11.89 13.09
N ARG A 548 56.82 -10.68 13.54
CA ARG A 548 56.62 -10.22 14.92
C ARG A 548 55.28 -9.53 15.16
N GLU A 549 54.51 -9.19 14.13
CA GLU A 549 53.33 -8.32 14.24
C GLU A 549 52.03 -9.07 14.36
N VAL A 550 51.99 -10.37 14.06
CA VAL A 550 50.73 -11.17 13.95
C VAL A 550 50.35 -11.86 15.27
N PHE A 551 51.22 -11.87 16.27
CA PHE A 551 51.01 -12.66 17.49
C PHE A 551 51.02 -11.90 18.80
N PRO A 552 50.18 -12.28 19.78
CA PRO A 552 50.16 -11.66 21.11
C PRO A 552 51.42 -11.85 21.93
N GLU A 553 52.23 -12.88 21.66
CA GLU A 553 53.46 -13.18 22.38
C GLU A 553 54.59 -12.16 22.10
N SER A 554 54.49 -11.40 21.01
CA SER A 554 55.42 -10.31 20.74
C SER A 554 55.21 -9.07 21.63
N ARG A 555 54.18 -9.07 22.50
CA ARG A 555 53.94 -7.98 23.45
C ARG A 555 55.05 -7.75 24.47
N ARG A 556 55.87 -8.78 24.75
CA ARG A 556 56.96 -8.63 25.73
C ARG A 556 58.18 -7.82 25.21
N SER A 557 58.30 -7.69 23.89
CA SER A 557 59.40 -6.96 23.29
C SER A 557 59.07 -5.50 22.88
N CYS A 558 57.77 -5.12 22.88
CA CYS A 558 57.36 -3.73 22.58
C CYS A 558 57.12 -2.88 23.83
N CYS A 559 57.31 -3.45 25.03
CA CYS A 559 57.19 -2.77 26.33
C CYS A 559 58.52 -2.65 27.06
N GLN A 560 59.65 -2.63 26.37
CA GLN A 560 60.97 -2.24 26.93
C GLN A 560 61.47 -0.97 26.28
#